data_0faa11e5cfce4d3221dfc6098519f9cc
#
_entry.id   0faa11e5cfce4d3221dfc6098519f9cc
#
_cell.length_a   1.000
_cell.length_b   1.000
_cell.length_c   1.000
_cell.angle_alpha   90.00
_cell.angle_beta   90.00
_cell.angle_gamma   90.00
#
_symmetry.space_group_name_H-M   'P 1'
#
loop_
_entity.id
_entity.type
_entity.pdbx_description
1 polymer ?
#
loop_
_entity_poly.entity_id
_entity_poly.type
_entity_poly.pdbx_seq_one_letter_code
_entity_poly.pdbx_strand_id
1 'polypeptide(L)'
;MSTEFDYDAIVIGGGPAGSTVARYAAQKGVNVLVIDGRDPIGSPLQCGELVPSNEEMKRLCPDVPDVDDLFQTPDEAISMTCDQMHIITPSGKALKYRFEGLMLNRVVHDENLVTIAKKSGANYMVGKRVLRAEGNTVFLRDGTTLTAKVIVDAGGHNGPIRREYWDEKSTTIPVKFCLMDGNFGDAVELHFGSVAPGGYAWMFPKTGGANIGLGIQRSFAKGKTLNHYADNFISKYNGETTFNGAGGLPMSGTLKSFVKGNFMLVGDSAGMVLPSNGAGITIAMIGGRIAGEVIHEHLENNVPLSTYETVWKKQMGKVMKNSKRSFKIGSLMFRLPNWMLNLLFNRLTKGIVWRAVTCKRMFFIL
;
A
#
# COMPACT_ATOMS: atom_id res chain seq x y z
N MET A 1 -35.01 -22.20 -9.89
CA MET A 1 -35.11 -20.74 -9.72
C MET A 1 -33.71 -20.19 -9.81
N SER A 2 -33.38 -19.41 -10.85
CA SER A 2 -32.10 -18.68 -10.90
C SER A 2 -32.13 -17.68 -9.74
N THR A 3 -31.25 -17.83 -8.76
CA THR A 3 -31.06 -16.80 -7.72
C THR A 3 -30.53 -15.56 -8.45
N GLU A 4 -31.40 -14.57 -8.63
CA GLU A 4 -31.00 -13.27 -9.17
C GLU A 4 -30.18 -12.56 -8.11
N PHE A 5 -28.91 -12.27 -8.38
CA PHE A 5 -28.02 -11.52 -7.50
C PHE A 5 -28.21 -10.02 -7.74
N ASP A 6 -28.11 -9.20 -6.69
CA ASP A 6 -28.19 -7.74 -6.78
C ASP A 6 -27.05 -7.18 -7.66
N TYR A 7 -25.85 -7.82 -7.58
CA TYR A 7 -24.67 -7.43 -8.32
C TYR A 7 -23.88 -8.66 -8.82
N ASP A 8 -23.10 -8.48 -9.87
CA ASP A 8 -22.12 -9.50 -10.26
C ASP A 8 -20.94 -9.54 -9.29
N ALA A 9 -20.48 -8.36 -8.85
CA ALA A 9 -19.42 -8.25 -7.86
C ALA A 9 -19.71 -7.15 -6.82
N ILE A 10 -19.43 -7.43 -5.54
CA ILE A 10 -19.38 -6.43 -4.48
C ILE A 10 -17.95 -6.30 -3.99
N VAL A 11 -17.44 -5.05 -3.96
CA VAL A 11 -16.11 -4.70 -3.48
C VAL A 11 -16.23 -3.96 -2.15
N ILE A 12 -15.62 -4.48 -1.10
CA ILE A 12 -15.62 -3.91 0.24
C ILE A 12 -14.37 -3.06 0.41
N GLY A 13 -14.55 -1.73 0.51
CA GLY A 13 -13.46 -0.75 0.57
C GLY A 13 -13.19 -0.08 -0.78
N GLY A 14 -13.35 1.24 -0.84
CA GLY A 14 -13.19 2.08 -2.04
C GLY A 14 -11.81 2.78 -2.14
N GLY A 15 -10.81 2.33 -1.38
CA GLY A 15 -9.44 2.83 -1.51
C GLY A 15 -8.77 2.41 -2.83
N PRO A 16 -7.45 2.63 -3.01
CA PRO A 16 -6.75 2.36 -4.26
C PRO A 16 -6.96 0.95 -4.82
N ALA A 17 -6.97 -0.08 -3.96
CA ALA A 17 -7.24 -1.46 -4.36
C ALA A 17 -8.65 -1.61 -4.94
N GLY A 18 -9.67 -1.25 -4.15
CA GLY A 18 -11.07 -1.52 -4.48
C GLY A 18 -11.58 -0.68 -5.65
N SER A 19 -11.23 0.60 -5.72
CA SER A 19 -11.60 1.45 -6.86
C SER A 19 -10.95 0.95 -8.16
N THR A 20 -9.74 0.40 -8.09
CA THR A 20 -9.09 -0.21 -9.26
C THR A 20 -9.76 -1.51 -9.66
N VAL A 21 -10.15 -2.39 -8.71
CA VAL A 21 -10.97 -3.59 -9.02
C VAL A 21 -12.25 -3.18 -9.76
N ALA A 22 -12.97 -2.21 -9.18
CA ALA A 22 -14.25 -1.76 -9.72
C ALA A 22 -14.10 -1.17 -11.13
N ARG A 23 -13.06 -0.35 -11.36
CA ARG A 23 -12.75 0.20 -12.68
C ARG A 23 -12.61 -0.91 -13.73
N TYR A 24 -11.67 -1.84 -13.51
CA TYR A 24 -11.32 -2.83 -14.51
C TYR A 24 -12.40 -3.89 -14.73
N ALA A 25 -13.20 -4.22 -13.70
CA ALA A 25 -14.36 -5.08 -13.86
C ALA A 25 -15.49 -4.38 -14.62
N ALA A 26 -15.84 -3.14 -14.22
CA ALA A 26 -16.92 -2.38 -14.86
C ALA A 26 -16.61 -2.00 -16.32
N GLN A 27 -15.34 -1.70 -16.68
CA GLN A 27 -14.92 -1.48 -18.06
C GLN A 27 -15.23 -2.66 -18.98
N LYS A 28 -15.38 -3.86 -18.43
CA LYS A 28 -15.72 -5.10 -19.13
C LYS A 28 -17.21 -5.48 -19.01
N GLY A 29 -18.05 -4.57 -18.50
CA GLY A 29 -19.51 -4.78 -18.38
C GLY A 29 -19.97 -5.50 -17.13
N VAL A 30 -19.09 -5.79 -16.15
CA VAL A 30 -19.48 -6.39 -14.88
C VAL A 30 -20.28 -5.38 -14.04
N ASN A 31 -21.46 -5.77 -13.52
CA ASN A 31 -22.23 -4.96 -12.60
C ASN A 31 -21.59 -4.96 -11.21
N VAL A 32 -20.85 -3.89 -10.89
CA VAL A 32 -20.03 -3.78 -9.67
C VAL A 32 -20.59 -2.73 -8.73
N LEU A 33 -20.69 -3.10 -7.43
CA LEU A 33 -20.91 -2.18 -6.33
C LEU A 33 -19.67 -2.10 -5.43
N VAL A 34 -19.18 -0.90 -5.16
CA VAL A 34 -18.18 -0.63 -4.12
C VAL A 34 -18.87 -0.09 -2.87
N ILE A 35 -18.56 -0.65 -1.69
CA ILE A 35 -19.08 -0.20 -0.40
C ILE A 35 -17.91 0.27 0.46
N ASP A 36 -17.90 1.55 0.87
CA ASP A 36 -16.90 2.09 1.81
C ASP A 36 -17.57 2.76 3.00
N GLY A 37 -17.02 2.53 4.19
CA GLY A 37 -17.48 3.14 5.42
C GLY A 37 -17.11 4.61 5.58
N ARG A 38 -16.27 5.16 4.71
CA ARG A 38 -15.80 6.55 4.71
C ARG A 38 -16.53 7.37 3.67
N ASP A 39 -16.70 8.66 3.97
CA ASP A 39 -17.19 9.68 3.06
C ASP A 39 -16.55 11.02 3.45
N PRO A 40 -15.63 11.59 2.66
CA PRO A 40 -15.10 11.09 1.38
C PRO A 40 -14.12 9.91 1.55
N ILE A 41 -13.96 9.13 0.48
CA ILE A 41 -12.95 8.08 0.39
C ILE A 41 -11.56 8.72 0.44
N GLY A 42 -10.58 8.09 1.14
CA GLY A 42 -9.26 8.67 1.35
C GLY A 42 -9.09 9.45 2.67
N SER A 43 -10.19 9.80 3.34
CA SER A 43 -10.21 10.49 4.63
C SER A 43 -10.70 9.57 5.76
N PRO A 44 -10.09 9.63 6.98
CA PRO A 44 -8.88 10.39 7.32
C PRO A 44 -7.62 9.79 6.71
N LEU A 45 -6.60 10.63 6.53
CA LEU A 45 -5.31 10.22 5.98
C LEU A 45 -4.62 9.16 6.84
N GLN A 46 -4.15 8.08 6.21
CA GLN A 46 -3.42 6.97 6.87
C GLN A 46 -2.22 6.52 6.02
N CYS A 47 -1.40 7.47 5.55
CA CYS A 47 -0.37 7.19 4.57
C CYS A 47 0.79 8.19 4.63
N GLY A 48 2.00 7.74 4.21
CA GLY A 48 3.14 8.61 3.91
C GLY A 48 3.03 9.36 2.58
N GLU A 49 2.05 9.01 1.72
CA GLU A 49 1.66 9.70 0.49
C GLU A 49 2.68 9.66 -0.67
N LEU A 50 3.82 9.02 -0.52
CA LEU A 50 4.82 8.88 -1.59
C LEU A 50 4.49 7.69 -2.49
N VAL A 51 4.48 7.92 -3.81
CA VAL A 51 4.46 6.88 -4.84
C VAL A 51 5.55 7.12 -5.89
N PRO A 52 6.08 6.08 -6.54
CA PRO A 52 6.94 6.26 -7.71
C PRO A 52 6.17 6.90 -8.87
N SER A 53 6.86 7.65 -9.74
CA SER A 53 6.30 8.06 -11.04
C SER A 53 6.03 6.84 -11.93
N ASN A 54 5.25 7.02 -13.01
CA ASN A 54 5.00 5.92 -13.96
C ASN A 54 6.31 5.38 -14.55
N GLU A 55 7.25 6.26 -14.91
CA GLU A 55 8.56 5.85 -15.42
C GLU A 55 9.38 5.08 -14.38
N GLU A 56 9.32 5.49 -13.11
CA GLU A 56 9.98 4.74 -12.05
C GLU A 56 9.26 3.39 -11.81
N MET A 57 7.93 3.32 -11.88
CA MET A 57 7.18 2.07 -11.78
C MET A 57 7.52 1.08 -12.89
N LYS A 58 7.67 1.53 -14.16
CA LYS A 58 8.14 0.69 -15.26
C LYS A 58 9.53 0.08 -14.97
N ARG A 59 10.41 0.85 -14.30
CA ARG A 59 11.75 0.36 -13.88
C ARG A 59 11.70 -0.59 -12.68
N LEU A 60 10.78 -0.37 -11.72
CA LEU A 60 10.67 -1.16 -10.50
C LEU A 60 9.88 -2.45 -10.72
N CYS A 61 8.85 -2.42 -11.55
CA CYS A 61 7.92 -3.51 -11.81
C CYS A 61 7.79 -3.79 -13.33
N PRO A 62 8.88 -4.22 -13.99
CA PRO A 62 8.91 -4.35 -15.46
C PRO A 62 7.98 -5.43 -16.02
N ASP A 63 7.53 -6.36 -15.19
CA ASP A 63 6.60 -7.43 -15.59
C ASP A 63 5.11 -6.97 -15.50
N VAL A 64 4.84 -5.72 -15.09
CA VAL A 64 3.49 -5.12 -15.00
C VAL A 64 3.20 -4.37 -16.30
N PRO A 65 2.16 -4.77 -17.06
CA PRO A 65 1.78 -4.08 -18.29
C PRO A 65 0.98 -2.80 -18.01
N ASP A 66 0.86 -1.97 -19.03
CA ASP A 66 -0.06 -0.82 -19.12
C ASP A 66 0.00 0.13 -17.93
N VAL A 67 1.24 0.40 -17.45
CA VAL A 67 1.51 1.25 -16.28
C VAL A 67 0.85 2.63 -16.39
N ASP A 68 0.87 3.25 -17.57
CA ASP A 68 0.31 4.59 -17.78
C ASP A 68 -1.23 4.60 -17.74
N ASP A 69 -1.87 3.54 -18.19
CA ASP A 69 -3.31 3.38 -18.01
C ASP A 69 -3.67 3.09 -16.56
N LEU A 70 -2.86 2.26 -15.87
CA LEU A 70 -3.13 1.87 -14.50
C LEU A 70 -2.99 3.04 -13.52
N PHE A 71 -1.94 3.85 -13.63
CA PHE A 71 -1.61 4.93 -12.69
C PHE A 71 -1.94 6.31 -13.24
N GLN A 72 -3.23 6.57 -13.47
CA GLN A 72 -3.73 7.88 -13.89
C GLN A 72 -3.83 8.82 -12.68
N THR A 73 -2.73 9.48 -12.34
CA THR A 73 -2.68 10.46 -11.26
C THR A 73 -2.84 11.87 -11.86
N PRO A 74 -3.93 12.59 -11.58
CA PRO A 74 -4.13 13.94 -12.11
C PRO A 74 -3.22 14.94 -11.39
N ASP A 75 -2.89 16.04 -12.06
CA ASP A 75 -1.97 17.05 -11.52
C ASP A 75 -2.45 17.62 -10.17
N GLU A 76 -3.76 17.75 -9.97
CA GLU A 76 -4.36 18.24 -8.73
C GLU A 76 -4.13 17.29 -7.53
N ALA A 77 -3.90 16.01 -7.81
CA ALA A 77 -3.55 15.02 -6.80
C ALA A 77 -2.06 14.99 -6.47
N ILE A 78 -1.22 15.69 -7.25
CA ILE A 78 0.23 15.76 -7.05
C ILE A 78 0.56 17.02 -6.26
N SER A 79 0.91 16.85 -4.98
CA SER A 79 1.38 17.95 -4.14
C SER A 79 2.79 18.39 -4.55
N MET A 80 3.68 17.45 -4.86
CA MET A 80 5.07 17.72 -5.23
C MET A 80 5.67 16.55 -6.01
N THR A 81 6.57 16.85 -6.95
CA THR A 81 7.43 15.86 -7.60
C THR A 81 8.81 15.85 -6.95
N CYS A 82 9.41 14.67 -6.80
CA CYS A 82 10.74 14.50 -6.23
C CYS A 82 11.61 13.71 -7.22
N ASP A 83 12.85 14.14 -7.42
CA ASP A 83 13.85 13.46 -8.27
C ASP A 83 14.97 12.79 -7.47
N GLN A 84 14.99 13.00 -6.14
CA GLN A 84 16.00 12.47 -5.24
C GLN A 84 15.40 11.78 -4.02
N MET A 85 16.04 10.68 -3.62
CA MET A 85 15.84 10.03 -2.34
C MET A 85 17.15 9.98 -1.56
N HIS A 86 17.11 10.48 -0.33
CA HIS A 86 18.23 10.45 0.59
C HIS A 86 18.01 9.36 1.63
N ILE A 87 18.95 8.42 1.72
CA ILE A 87 19.01 7.46 2.82
C ILE A 87 19.94 8.05 3.88
N ILE A 88 19.36 8.44 5.01
CA ILE A 88 20.07 9.05 6.13
C ILE A 88 20.56 7.95 7.07
N THR A 89 21.86 7.84 7.20
CA THR A 89 22.51 6.86 8.09
C THR A 89 22.34 7.24 9.56
N PRO A 90 22.60 6.32 10.52
CA PRO A 90 22.56 6.66 11.94
C PRO A 90 23.45 7.81 12.37
N SER A 91 24.53 8.13 11.62
CA SER A 91 25.41 9.28 11.85
C SER A 91 24.93 10.59 11.20
N GLY A 92 23.79 10.58 10.52
CA GLY A 92 23.26 11.75 9.83
C GLY A 92 23.82 11.94 8.40
N LYS A 93 24.67 11.03 7.91
CA LYS A 93 25.21 11.12 6.55
C LYS A 93 24.16 10.69 5.52
N ALA A 94 23.96 11.50 4.47
CA ALA A 94 23.05 11.18 3.38
C ALA A 94 23.74 10.35 2.28
N LEU A 95 23.12 9.23 1.91
CA LEU A 95 23.39 8.50 0.68
C LEU A 95 22.32 8.91 -0.34
N LYS A 96 22.71 9.70 -1.33
CA LYS A 96 21.81 10.27 -2.32
C LYS A 96 21.60 9.35 -3.50
N TYR A 97 20.35 9.18 -3.94
CA TYR A 97 19.94 8.37 -5.09
C TYR A 97 19.00 9.16 -5.99
N ARG A 98 19.04 8.91 -7.28
CA ARG A 98 17.99 9.35 -8.19
C ARG A 98 16.76 8.48 -7.97
N PHE A 99 15.62 9.11 -7.79
CA PHE A 99 14.33 8.47 -7.62
C PHE A 99 13.23 9.42 -8.06
N GLU A 100 12.45 9.01 -9.04
CA GLU A 100 11.34 9.82 -9.54
C GLU A 100 10.08 9.44 -8.77
N GLY A 101 9.65 10.33 -7.87
CA GLY A 101 8.51 10.13 -6.99
C GLY A 101 7.49 11.25 -7.06
N LEU A 102 6.25 10.91 -6.71
CA LEU A 102 5.13 11.85 -6.58
C LEU A 102 4.65 11.85 -5.13
N MET A 103 4.58 13.02 -4.54
CA MET A 103 3.91 13.24 -3.26
C MET A 103 2.45 13.53 -3.52
N LEU A 104 1.57 12.69 -3.00
CA LEU A 104 0.15 12.78 -3.30
C LEU A 104 -0.61 13.64 -2.29
N ASN A 105 -1.70 14.25 -2.77
CA ASN A 105 -2.85 14.56 -1.95
C ASN A 105 -3.79 13.35 -2.01
N ARG A 106 -3.80 12.54 -0.95
CA ARG A 106 -4.49 11.24 -0.93
C ARG A 106 -5.99 11.34 -1.10
N VAL A 107 -6.63 12.37 -0.56
CA VAL A 107 -8.09 12.54 -0.74
C VAL A 107 -8.39 12.77 -2.23
N VAL A 108 -7.71 13.71 -2.86
CA VAL A 108 -7.90 14.02 -4.29
C VAL A 108 -7.55 12.80 -5.16
N HIS A 109 -6.45 12.12 -4.86
CA HIS A 109 -6.05 10.91 -5.58
C HIS A 109 -7.10 9.80 -5.48
N ASP A 110 -7.57 9.49 -4.27
CA ASP A 110 -8.52 8.40 -4.04
C ASP A 110 -9.89 8.74 -4.65
N GLU A 111 -10.35 10.00 -4.59
CA GLU A 111 -11.57 10.49 -5.25
C GLU A 111 -11.46 10.45 -6.78
N ASN A 112 -10.26 10.69 -7.34
CA ASN A 112 -10.03 10.51 -8.77
C ASN A 112 -10.18 9.04 -9.18
N LEU A 113 -9.66 8.09 -8.40
CA LEU A 113 -9.84 6.66 -8.66
C LEU A 113 -11.32 6.26 -8.63
N VAL A 114 -12.09 6.80 -7.68
CA VAL A 114 -13.56 6.64 -7.62
C VAL A 114 -14.22 7.20 -8.87
N THR A 115 -13.82 8.39 -9.30
CA THR A 115 -14.35 9.07 -10.49
C THR A 115 -14.10 8.24 -11.75
N ILE A 116 -12.90 7.71 -11.93
CA ILE A 116 -12.54 6.85 -13.06
C ILE A 116 -13.38 5.56 -13.03
N ALA A 117 -13.52 4.92 -11.86
CA ALA A 117 -14.32 3.71 -11.73
C ALA A 117 -15.80 3.95 -12.01
N LYS A 118 -16.38 5.06 -11.54
CA LYS A 118 -17.77 5.46 -11.84
C LYS A 118 -17.97 5.73 -13.35
N LYS A 119 -17.03 6.42 -14.00
CA LYS A 119 -17.05 6.61 -15.46
C LYS A 119 -16.99 5.29 -16.24
N SER A 120 -16.41 4.26 -15.67
CA SER A 120 -16.36 2.91 -16.21
C SER A 120 -17.64 2.10 -15.95
N GLY A 121 -18.60 2.62 -15.18
CA GLY A 121 -19.87 1.96 -14.87
C GLY A 121 -20.01 1.38 -13.47
N ALA A 122 -19.02 1.54 -12.58
CA ALA A 122 -19.09 1.05 -11.21
C ALA A 122 -20.02 1.88 -10.34
N ASN A 123 -20.80 1.22 -9.48
CA ASN A 123 -21.65 1.84 -8.48
C ASN A 123 -20.92 2.00 -7.15
N TYR A 124 -21.28 3.03 -6.37
CA TYR A 124 -20.67 3.31 -5.06
C TYR A 124 -21.72 3.57 -3.99
N MET A 125 -21.51 2.95 -2.82
CA MET A 125 -22.26 3.19 -1.61
C MET A 125 -21.26 3.62 -0.52
N VAL A 126 -21.17 4.92 -0.25
CA VAL A 126 -20.23 5.53 0.71
C VAL A 126 -20.92 5.80 2.06
N GLY A 127 -20.15 5.94 3.14
CA GLY A 127 -20.67 6.08 4.49
C GLY A 127 -21.35 4.81 5.04
N LYS A 128 -21.24 3.68 4.33
CA LYS A 128 -21.86 2.41 4.68
C LYS A 128 -20.81 1.37 5.04
N ARG A 129 -20.96 0.76 6.21
CA ARG A 129 -19.96 -0.18 6.72
C ARG A 129 -20.42 -1.62 6.61
N VAL A 130 -19.65 -2.42 5.89
CA VAL A 130 -19.81 -3.88 5.88
C VAL A 130 -19.28 -4.45 7.20
N LEU A 131 -20.06 -5.34 7.81
CA LEU A 131 -19.70 -6.06 9.03
C LEU A 131 -19.08 -7.42 8.73
N ARG A 132 -19.72 -8.18 7.83
CA ARG A 132 -19.31 -9.54 7.44
C ARG A 132 -19.90 -9.89 6.07
N ALA A 133 -19.44 -11.01 5.52
CA ALA A 133 -20.08 -11.65 4.38
C ALA A 133 -20.16 -13.16 4.63
N GLU A 134 -21.19 -13.80 4.09
CA GLU A 134 -21.43 -15.24 4.22
C GLU A 134 -22.01 -15.79 2.92
N GLY A 135 -21.35 -16.78 2.33
CA GLY A 135 -21.72 -17.26 1.00
C GLY A 135 -21.70 -16.12 -0.03
N ASN A 136 -22.83 -15.84 -0.61
CA ASN A 136 -23.02 -14.76 -1.59
C ASN A 136 -23.60 -13.46 -0.99
N THR A 137 -23.80 -13.38 0.33
CA THR A 137 -24.47 -12.26 1.01
C THR A 137 -23.48 -11.41 1.79
N VAL A 138 -23.58 -10.09 1.61
CA VAL A 138 -22.86 -9.06 2.37
C VAL A 138 -23.82 -8.40 3.35
N PHE A 139 -23.39 -8.26 4.60
CA PHE A 139 -24.19 -7.69 5.69
C PHE A 139 -23.64 -6.34 6.13
N LEU A 140 -24.43 -5.29 6.04
CA LEU A 140 -24.06 -3.94 6.44
C LEU A 140 -24.49 -3.65 7.90
N ARG A 141 -23.85 -2.64 8.49
CA ARG A 141 -24.11 -2.24 9.89
C ARG A 141 -25.55 -1.76 10.12
N ASP A 142 -26.20 -1.17 9.12
CA ASP A 142 -27.56 -0.63 9.19
C ASP A 142 -28.65 -1.70 8.97
N GLY A 143 -28.27 -2.96 8.86
CA GLY A 143 -29.17 -4.09 8.62
C GLY A 143 -29.42 -4.40 7.15
N THR A 144 -28.92 -3.58 6.22
CA THR A 144 -29.01 -3.87 4.78
C THR A 144 -28.24 -5.14 4.44
N THR A 145 -28.81 -5.96 3.58
CA THR A 145 -28.16 -7.15 2.99
C THR A 145 -28.15 -7.02 1.47
N LEU A 146 -27.04 -7.40 0.86
CA LEU A 146 -26.86 -7.39 -0.60
C LEU A 146 -26.20 -8.70 -1.03
N THR A 147 -26.52 -9.14 -2.25
CA THR A 147 -26.02 -10.40 -2.79
C THR A 147 -25.14 -10.18 -4.03
N ALA A 148 -24.07 -10.98 -4.17
CA ALA A 148 -23.22 -10.96 -5.35
C ALA A 148 -22.65 -12.34 -5.70
N LYS A 149 -22.32 -12.54 -6.98
CA LYS A 149 -21.64 -13.75 -7.45
C LYS A 149 -20.20 -13.83 -6.91
N VAL A 150 -19.51 -12.67 -6.88
CA VAL A 150 -18.13 -12.54 -6.36
C VAL A 150 -18.08 -11.43 -5.31
N ILE A 151 -17.36 -11.65 -4.22
CA ILE A 151 -17.20 -10.67 -3.14
C ILE A 151 -15.70 -10.42 -2.94
N VAL A 152 -15.28 -9.16 -3.03
CA VAL A 152 -13.88 -8.73 -2.91
C VAL A 152 -13.68 -7.95 -1.63
N ASP A 153 -12.75 -8.37 -0.77
CA ASP A 153 -12.31 -7.59 0.38
C ASP A 153 -11.07 -6.75 0.02
N ALA A 154 -11.28 -5.47 -0.18
CA ALA A 154 -10.30 -4.41 -0.32
C ALA A 154 -10.31 -3.46 0.91
N GLY A 155 -10.87 -3.90 2.04
CA GLY A 155 -11.05 -3.14 3.28
C GLY A 155 -9.79 -2.95 4.13
N GLY A 156 -8.60 -3.18 3.55
CA GLY A 156 -7.32 -3.04 4.23
C GLY A 156 -6.97 -4.25 5.12
N HIS A 157 -5.92 -4.10 5.94
CA HIS A 157 -5.39 -5.23 6.73
C HIS A 157 -6.38 -5.81 7.77
N ASN A 158 -7.44 -5.07 8.11
CA ASN A 158 -8.52 -5.45 9.02
C ASN A 158 -9.85 -5.70 8.28
N GLY A 159 -9.81 -5.99 7.00
CA GLY A 159 -10.98 -6.28 6.18
C GLY A 159 -11.88 -7.37 6.81
N PRO A 160 -13.21 -7.25 6.70
CA PRO A 160 -14.14 -8.13 7.41
C PRO A 160 -14.01 -9.60 6.96
N ILE A 161 -13.89 -9.85 5.65
CA ILE A 161 -13.74 -11.21 5.10
C ILE A 161 -12.34 -11.77 5.42
N ARG A 162 -11.30 -10.93 5.33
CA ARG A 162 -9.94 -11.31 5.70
C ARG A 162 -9.86 -11.84 7.13
N ARG A 163 -10.51 -11.18 8.08
CA ARG A 163 -10.51 -11.57 9.50
C ARG A 163 -11.28 -12.85 9.76
N GLU A 164 -12.34 -13.09 9.01
CA GLU A 164 -13.24 -14.22 9.24
C GLU A 164 -12.76 -15.52 8.59
N TYR A 165 -12.22 -15.41 7.38
CA TYR A 165 -11.92 -16.60 6.56
C TYR A 165 -10.43 -16.93 6.41
N TRP A 166 -9.51 -16.06 6.85
CA TRP A 166 -8.06 -16.31 6.74
C TRP A 166 -7.36 -16.25 8.09
N ASP A 167 -6.90 -17.41 8.56
CA ASP A 167 -6.16 -17.55 9.83
C ASP A 167 -4.69 -17.11 9.72
N GLU A 168 -4.17 -16.87 8.51
CA GLU A 168 -2.78 -16.51 8.29
C GLU A 168 -2.47 -15.16 8.94
N LYS A 169 -1.63 -15.20 10.00
CA LYS A 169 -1.25 -14.00 10.74
C LYS A 169 -0.33 -13.12 9.90
N SER A 170 -0.64 -11.84 9.80
CA SER A 170 0.22 -10.84 9.21
C SER A 170 0.96 -10.06 10.31
N THR A 171 2.27 -9.90 10.16
CA THR A 171 3.03 -8.98 11.02
C THR A 171 2.69 -7.56 10.62
N THR A 172 2.07 -6.83 11.52
CA THR A 172 1.74 -5.42 11.33
C THR A 172 2.73 -4.55 12.10
N ILE A 173 3.33 -3.60 11.41
CA ILE A 173 4.21 -2.59 11.99
C ILE A 173 3.38 -1.35 12.31
N PRO A 174 3.35 -0.90 13.60
CA PRO A 174 2.69 0.33 13.95
C PRO A 174 3.46 1.53 13.39
N VAL A 175 2.73 2.49 12.85
CA VAL A 175 3.25 3.75 12.30
C VAL A 175 2.56 4.94 12.94
N LYS A 176 3.30 6.06 13.09
CA LYS A 176 2.79 7.36 13.50
C LYS A 176 3.42 8.42 12.62
N PHE A 177 2.64 9.42 12.22
CA PHE A 177 3.10 10.51 11.37
C PHE A 177 2.31 11.79 11.64
N CYS A 178 2.83 12.89 11.14
CA CYS A 178 2.11 14.16 11.08
C CYS A 178 2.26 14.81 9.70
N LEU A 179 1.33 15.69 9.36
CA LEU A 179 1.56 16.72 8.36
C LEU A 179 2.04 17.96 9.11
N MET A 180 3.08 18.59 8.58
CA MET A 180 3.72 19.76 9.18
C MET A 180 3.92 20.81 8.10
N ASP A 181 3.42 22.00 8.34
CA ASP A 181 3.64 23.16 7.46
C ASP A 181 5.05 23.71 7.66
N GLY A 182 5.70 24.13 6.57
CA GLY A 182 7.07 24.63 6.59
C GLY A 182 7.81 24.38 5.28
N ASN A 183 9.10 24.71 5.26
CA ASN A 183 9.98 24.44 4.13
C ASN A 183 10.94 23.29 4.44
N PHE A 184 10.79 22.17 3.75
CA PHE A 184 11.52 20.92 3.98
C PHE A 184 12.41 20.50 2.81
N GLY A 185 12.63 21.37 1.83
CA GLY A 185 13.39 21.06 0.61
C GLY A 185 12.58 20.18 -0.36
N ASP A 186 13.29 19.45 -1.22
CA ASP A 186 12.71 18.71 -2.38
C ASP A 186 13.05 17.22 -2.39
N ALA A 187 13.93 16.76 -1.52
CA ALA A 187 14.36 15.37 -1.47
C ALA A 187 13.55 14.54 -0.46
N VAL A 188 13.12 13.38 -0.87
CA VAL A 188 12.55 12.36 0.03
C VAL A 188 13.64 11.82 0.96
N GLU A 189 13.39 11.78 2.27
CA GLU A 189 14.34 11.24 3.24
C GLU A 189 13.83 9.98 3.94
N LEU A 190 14.70 8.96 4.03
CA LEU A 190 14.51 7.75 4.82
C LEU A 190 15.63 7.65 5.85
N HIS A 191 15.28 7.73 7.13
CA HIS A 191 16.22 7.70 8.25
C HIS A 191 16.25 6.32 8.91
N PHE A 192 17.44 5.75 9.03
CA PHE A 192 17.66 4.42 9.61
C PHE A 192 18.39 4.46 10.94
N GLY A 193 18.33 3.35 11.68
CA GLY A 193 19.03 3.14 12.96
C GLY A 193 18.14 3.31 14.17
N SER A 194 18.70 3.79 15.28
CA SER A 194 18.00 3.90 16.57
C SER A 194 16.85 4.91 16.57
N VAL A 195 16.73 5.73 15.55
CA VAL A 195 15.60 6.68 15.36
C VAL A 195 14.27 5.94 15.16
N ALA A 196 14.31 4.80 14.47
CA ALA A 196 13.14 3.97 14.19
C ALA A 196 13.52 2.48 14.29
N PRO A 197 13.57 1.88 15.50
CA PRO A 197 14.08 0.54 15.70
C PRO A 197 13.32 -0.52 14.91
N GLY A 198 14.03 -1.27 14.08
CA GLY A 198 13.46 -2.33 13.23
C GLY A 198 12.66 -1.84 12.03
N GLY A 199 12.66 -0.53 11.77
CA GLY A 199 11.98 0.10 10.66
C GLY A 199 12.77 1.29 10.13
N TYR A 200 12.06 2.35 9.73
CA TYR A 200 12.65 3.63 9.32
C TYR A 200 11.73 4.79 9.69
N ALA A 201 12.31 5.98 9.80
CA ALA A 201 11.58 7.23 9.85
C ALA A 201 11.68 7.93 8.48
N TRP A 202 10.71 8.75 8.18
CA TRP A 202 10.67 9.48 6.91
C TRP A 202 10.38 10.96 7.10
N MET A 203 10.90 11.75 6.19
CA MET A 203 10.46 13.11 5.89
C MET A 203 10.22 13.18 4.38
N PHE A 204 8.96 13.34 4.03
CA PHE A 204 8.50 13.40 2.64
C PHE A 204 7.98 14.80 2.37
N PRO A 205 8.71 15.62 1.57
CA PRO A 205 8.36 16.99 1.33
C PRO A 205 7.07 17.12 0.51
N LYS A 206 6.27 18.12 0.82
CA LYS A 206 5.04 18.51 0.10
C LYS A 206 5.08 19.99 -0.19
N THR A 207 4.30 20.47 -1.13
CA THR A 207 4.13 21.91 -1.35
C THR A 207 3.61 22.55 -0.07
N GLY A 208 4.39 23.48 0.49
CA GLY A 208 4.07 24.17 1.73
C GLY A 208 4.32 23.37 3.02
N GLY A 209 4.86 22.14 2.95
CA GLY A 209 5.06 21.33 4.15
C GLY A 209 5.74 20.00 3.92
N ALA A 210 5.49 19.05 4.83
CA ALA A 210 5.96 17.67 4.73
C ALA A 210 5.04 16.70 5.46
N ASN A 211 5.09 15.42 5.03
CA ASN A 211 4.61 14.27 5.78
C ASN A 211 5.80 13.66 6.52
N ILE A 212 5.79 13.70 7.86
CA ILE A 212 6.91 13.29 8.70
C ILE A 212 6.43 12.18 9.64
N GLY A 213 7.12 11.05 9.65
CA GLY A 213 6.67 9.94 10.48
C GLY A 213 7.70 8.82 10.63
N LEU A 214 7.28 7.75 11.27
CA LEU A 214 8.08 6.55 11.42
C LEU A 214 7.24 5.29 11.67
N GLY A 215 7.84 4.14 11.33
CA GLY A 215 7.35 2.84 11.72
C GLY A 215 8.42 2.07 12.50
N ILE A 216 8.00 1.36 13.55
CA ILE A 216 8.92 0.55 14.36
C ILE A 216 8.42 -0.89 14.52
N GLN A 217 9.33 -1.83 14.63
CA GLN A 217 9.00 -3.18 15.11
C GLN A 217 9.07 -3.21 16.64
N ARG A 218 7.96 -3.57 17.30
CA ARG A 218 7.88 -3.60 18.78
C ARG A 218 8.98 -4.43 19.43
N SER A 219 9.42 -5.51 18.81
CA SER A 219 10.51 -6.37 19.30
C SER A 219 11.87 -5.67 19.37
N PHE A 220 12.06 -4.56 18.66
CA PHE A 220 13.29 -3.76 18.68
C PHE A 220 13.18 -2.48 19.54
N ALA A 221 11.99 -2.17 20.06
CA ALA A 221 11.70 -0.89 20.71
C ALA A 221 12.28 -0.75 22.14
N LYS A 222 12.96 -1.79 22.66
CA LYS A 222 13.65 -1.75 23.99
C LYS A 222 12.75 -1.19 25.11
N GLY A 223 11.48 -1.61 25.14
CA GLY A 223 10.50 -1.17 26.15
C GLY A 223 9.92 0.24 25.95
N LYS A 224 10.35 0.98 24.93
CA LYS A 224 9.81 2.32 24.62
C LYS A 224 8.61 2.23 23.66
N THR A 225 7.75 3.24 23.72
CA THR A 225 6.53 3.31 22.90
C THR A 225 6.80 3.88 21.51
N LEU A 226 5.86 3.65 20.56
CA LEU A 226 5.87 4.30 19.27
C LEU A 226 5.88 5.84 19.40
N ASN A 227 5.07 6.38 20.33
CA ASN A 227 5.02 7.83 20.59
C ASN A 227 6.39 8.38 20.99
N HIS A 228 7.12 7.70 21.89
CA HIS A 228 8.45 8.14 22.28
C HIS A 228 9.39 8.34 21.08
N TYR A 229 9.39 7.41 20.11
CA TYR A 229 10.24 7.53 18.92
C TYR A 229 9.70 8.60 17.96
N ALA A 230 8.38 8.67 17.77
CA ALA A 230 7.77 9.64 16.88
C ALA A 230 7.99 11.07 17.36
N ASP A 231 7.73 11.34 18.64
CA ASP A 231 7.88 12.67 19.23
C ASP A 231 9.36 13.14 19.18
N ASN A 232 10.31 12.22 19.46
CA ASN A 232 11.74 12.51 19.33
C ASN A 232 12.22 12.74 17.89
N PHE A 233 11.54 12.16 16.89
CA PHE A 233 11.90 12.38 15.51
C PHE A 233 11.27 13.64 14.95
N ILE A 234 9.97 13.83 15.17
CA ILE A 234 9.19 14.95 14.67
C ILE A 234 9.71 16.26 15.28
N SER A 235 10.10 16.29 16.57
CA SER A 235 10.63 17.47 17.24
C SER A 235 11.97 18.02 16.66
N LYS A 236 12.60 17.29 15.74
CA LYS A 236 13.80 17.79 15.04
C LYS A 236 13.47 18.75 13.90
N TYR A 237 12.21 18.82 13.52
CA TYR A 237 11.74 19.66 12.44
C TYR A 237 10.97 20.85 12.99
N ASN A 238 11.14 22.01 12.35
CA ASN A 238 10.48 23.25 12.71
C ASN A 238 9.30 23.49 11.76
N GLY A 239 8.10 23.60 12.31
CA GLY A 239 6.88 23.85 11.57
C GLY A 239 5.64 23.67 12.43
N GLU A 240 4.50 24.03 11.91
CA GLU A 240 3.22 23.83 12.58
C GLU A 240 2.62 22.47 12.18
N THR A 241 2.28 21.64 13.17
CA THR A 241 1.61 20.37 12.91
C THR A 241 0.13 20.60 12.63
N THR A 242 -0.31 20.30 11.42
CA THR A 242 -1.69 20.49 10.96
C THR A 242 -2.52 19.22 11.03
N PHE A 243 -1.88 18.05 11.05
CA PHE A 243 -2.57 16.74 11.17
C PHE A 243 -1.68 15.72 11.88
N ASN A 244 -2.30 14.84 12.68
CA ASN A 244 -1.63 13.67 13.26
C ASN A 244 -2.34 12.39 12.83
N GLY A 245 -1.57 11.43 12.33
CA GLY A 245 -2.05 10.13 11.88
C GLY A 245 -1.31 8.96 12.52
N ALA A 246 -2.00 7.85 12.60
CA ALA A 246 -1.42 6.58 13.03
C ALA A 246 -2.07 5.42 12.26
N GLY A 247 -1.35 4.31 12.16
CA GLY A 247 -1.88 3.13 11.46
C GLY A 247 -1.07 1.89 11.71
N GLY A 248 -1.45 0.82 11.02
CA GLY A 248 -0.74 -0.45 11.00
C GLY A 248 -0.42 -0.84 9.56
N LEU A 249 0.83 -1.14 9.28
CA LEU A 249 1.31 -1.50 7.95
C LEU A 249 1.60 -3.02 7.91
N PRO A 250 0.90 -3.82 7.07
CA PRO A 250 1.17 -5.24 6.96
C PRO A 250 2.51 -5.48 6.24
N MET A 251 3.48 -6.08 6.94
CA MET A 251 4.85 -6.26 6.43
C MET A 251 5.22 -7.74 6.20
N SER A 252 4.25 -8.63 6.20
CA SER A 252 4.49 -10.07 5.88
C SER A 252 4.60 -10.33 4.38
N GLY A 253 4.17 -9.36 3.56
CA GLY A 253 3.97 -9.53 2.12
C GLY A 253 2.75 -10.40 1.82
N THR A 254 2.51 -10.70 0.56
CA THR A 254 1.31 -11.39 0.09
C THR A 254 1.10 -12.73 0.80
N LEU A 255 -0.14 -13.01 1.16
CA LEU A 255 -0.61 -14.28 1.72
C LEU A 255 -0.30 -15.45 0.78
N LYS A 256 -0.35 -16.67 1.30
CA LYS A 256 -0.15 -17.89 0.49
C LYS A 256 -1.28 -18.10 -0.50
N SER A 257 -2.51 -17.84 -0.05
CA SER A 257 -3.70 -17.81 -0.88
C SER A 257 -4.56 -16.61 -0.49
N PHE A 258 -5.15 -15.95 -1.47
CA PHE A 258 -6.02 -14.80 -1.30
C PHE A 258 -7.31 -14.92 -2.12
N VAL A 259 -7.66 -16.16 -2.48
CA VAL A 259 -8.95 -16.57 -3.05
C VAL A 259 -9.50 -17.76 -2.28
N LYS A 260 -10.76 -17.73 -1.86
CA LYS A 260 -11.50 -18.85 -1.26
C LYS A 260 -12.94 -18.85 -1.74
N GLY A 261 -13.31 -19.86 -2.54
CA GLY A 261 -14.64 -19.90 -3.16
C GLY A 261 -14.88 -18.66 -4.01
N ASN A 262 -15.92 -17.92 -3.69
CA ASN A 262 -16.29 -16.65 -4.32
C ASN A 262 -15.69 -15.41 -3.63
N PHE A 263 -14.85 -15.59 -2.59
CA PHE A 263 -14.16 -14.50 -1.89
C PHE A 263 -12.78 -14.26 -2.46
N MET A 264 -12.45 -12.98 -2.68
CA MET A 264 -11.12 -12.52 -3.10
C MET A 264 -10.62 -11.43 -2.15
N LEU A 265 -9.32 -11.44 -1.84
CA LEU A 265 -8.65 -10.36 -1.09
C LEU A 265 -7.77 -9.55 -2.04
N VAL A 266 -7.75 -8.22 -1.87
CA VAL A 266 -6.95 -7.30 -2.71
C VAL A 266 -6.32 -6.20 -1.85
N GLY A 267 -5.13 -5.75 -2.20
CA GLY A 267 -4.41 -4.72 -1.45
C GLY A 267 -3.91 -5.23 -0.09
N ASP A 268 -4.01 -4.41 0.94
CA ASP A 268 -3.52 -4.75 2.29
C ASP A 268 -4.24 -5.97 2.89
N SER A 269 -5.49 -6.24 2.51
CA SER A 269 -6.20 -7.45 2.96
C SER A 269 -5.53 -8.72 2.45
N ALA A 270 -4.93 -8.69 1.26
CA ALA A 270 -4.12 -9.76 0.68
C ALA A 270 -2.63 -9.68 1.08
N GLY A 271 -2.22 -8.66 1.85
CA GLY A 271 -0.82 -8.40 2.17
C GLY A 271 -0.01 -7.87 0.99
N MET A 272 -0.63 -7.14 0.06
CA MET A 272 0.00 -6.56 -1.13
C MET A 272 0.72 -5.26 -0.79
N VAL A 273 1.66 -5.35 0.13
CA VAL A 273 2.58 -4.30 0.55
C VAL A 273 4.00 -4.85 0.45
N LEU A 274 4.93 -4.05 -0.02
CA LEU A 274 6.35 -4.43 -0.09
C LEU A 274 7.00 -4.39 1.31
N PRO A 275 7.39 -5.54 1.89
CA PRO A 275 7.91 -5.59 3.26
C PRO A 275 9.16 -4.75 3.51
N SER A 276 9.99 -4.51 2.49
CA SER A 276 11.26 -3.79 2.65
C SER A 276 11.11 -2.27 2.80
N ASN A 277 10.04 -1.69 2.24
CA ASN A 277 9.88 -0.24 2.18
C ASN A 277 8.45 0.26 2.49
N GLY A 278 7.48 -0.66 2.66
CA GLY A 278 6.10 -0.31 3.00
C GLY A 278 5.27 0.24 1.82
N ALA A 279 5.77 0.19 0.59
CA ALA A 279 4.99 0.64 -0.57
C ALA A 279 3.74 -0.23 -0.76
N GLY A 280 2.56 0.38 -0.70
CA GLY A 280 1.27 -0.31 -0.76
C GLY A 280 0.33 0.22 -1.84
N ILE A 281 0.28 1.54 -2.10
CA ILE A 281 -0.69 2.16 -3.00
C ILE A 281 -0.63 1.55 -4.41
N THR A 282 0.49 1.70 -5.08
CA THR A 282 0.68 1.21 -6.46
C THR A 282 0.60 -0.32 -6.54
N ILE A 283 1.08 -1.01 -5.51
CA ILE A 283 1.02 -2.48 -5.42
C ILE A 283 -0.43 -2.96 -5.29
N ALA A 284 -1.24 -2.27 -4.49
CA ALA A 284 -2.67 -2.53 -4.33
C ALA A 284 -3.45 -2.28 -5.65
N MET A 285 -3.09 -1.24 -6.40
CA MET A 285 -3.69 -0.95 -7.71
C MET A 285 -3.35 -2.04 -8.74
N ILE A 286 -2.11 -2.56 -8.76
CA ILE A 286 -1.74 -3.70 -9.63
C ILE A 286 -2.62 -4.91 -9.29
N GLY A 287 -2.77 -5.22 -7.99
CA GLY A 287 -3.66 -6.30 -7.55
C GLY A 287 -5.11 -6.06 -7.93
N GLY A 288 -5.57 -4.81 -7.82
CA GLY A 288 -6.93 -4.40 -8.18
C GLY A 288 -7.24 -4.61 -9.66
N ARG A 289 -6.32 -4.22 -10.55
CA ARG A 289 -6.45 -4.44 -11.99
C ARG A 289 -6.59 -5.94 -12.30
N ILE A 290 -5.65 -6.76 -11.82
CA ILE A 290 -5.66 -8.21 -12.09
C ILE A 290 -6.96 -8.84 -11.55
N ALA A 291 -7.41 -8.45 -10.35
CA ALA A 291 -8.65 -8.97 -9.78
C ALA A 291 -9.88 -8.58 -10.63
N GLY A 292 -9.97 -7.32 -11.07
CA GLY A 292 -11.08 -6.85 -11.93
C GLY A 292 -11.14 -7.57 -13.27
N GLU A 293 -9.98 -7.77 -13.92
CA GLU A 293 -9.87 -8.54 -15.17
C GLU A 293 -10.30 -10.00 -14.96
N VAL A 294 -9.84 -10.66 -13.89
CA VAL A 294 -10.17 -12.07 -13.61
C VAL A 294 -11.63 -12.25 -13.22
N ILE A 295 -12.25 -11.28 -12.54
CA ILE A 295 -13.69 -11.32 -12.24
C ILE A 295 -14.50 -11.37 -13.54
N HIS A 296 -14.20 -10.53 -14.51
CA HIS A 296 -14.84 -10.56 -15.82
C HIS A 296 -14.67 -11.92 -16.51
N GLU A 297 -13.42 -12.43 -16.59
CA GLU A 297 -13.14 -13.72 -17.20
C GLU A 297 -13.84 -14.89 -16.49
N HIS A 298 -14.00 -14.80 -15.18
CA HIS A 298 -14.74 -15.78 -14.40
C HIS A 298 -16.22 -15.79 -14.75
N LEU A 299 -16.84 -14.63 -14.87
CA LEU A 299 -18.27 -14.48 -15.13
C LEU A 299 -18.65 -14.84 -16.58
N GLU A 300 -17.81 -14.48 -17.54
CA GLU A 300 -18.09 -14.70 -18.97
C GLU A 300 -17.58 -16.06 -19.46
N ASN A 301 -16.39 -16.45 -19.03
CA ASN A 301 -15.65 -17.59 -19.59
C ASN A 301 -15.44 -18.74 -18.59
N ASN A 302 -16.03 -18.66 -17.37
CA ASN A 302 -15.85 -19.63 -16.29
C ASN A 302 -14.37 -19.88 -15.90
N VAL A 303 -13.50 -18.88 -16.11
CA VAL A 303 -12.10 -18.95 -15.66
C VAL A 303 -12.07 -18.99 -14.12
N PRO A 304 -11.32 -19.91 -13.49
CA PRO A 304 -11.26 -19.97 -12.03
C PRO A 304 -10.75 -18.67 -11.41
N LEU A 305 -11.39 -18.17 -10.34
CA LEU A 305 -10.95 -16.96 -9.61
C LEU A 305 -9.51 -17.08 -9.09
N SER A 306 -9.02 -18.30 -8.81
CA SER A 306 -7.63 -18.57 -8.43
C SER A 306 -6.60 -18.19 -9.52
N THR A 307 -7.03 -17.95 -10.76
CA THR A 307 -6.18 -17.41 -11.84
C THR A 307 -5.59 -16.06 -11.44
N TYR A 308 -6.29 -15.28 -10.61
CA TYR A 308 -5.80 -14.06 -10.00
C TYR A 308 -4.44 -14.26 -9.29
N GLU A 309 -4.30 -15.33 -8.51
CA GLU A 309 -3.05 -15.65 -7.81
C GLU A 309 -1.90 -16.00 -8.78
N THR A 310 -2.23 -16.65 -9.86
CA THR A 310 -1.26 -17.03 -10.90
C THR A 310 -0.75 -15.81 -11.65
N VAL A 311 -1.65 -14.93 -12.07
CA VAL A 311 -1.31 -13.67 -12.78
C VAL A 311 -0.52 -12.74 -11.84
N TRP A 312 -0.96 -12.59 -10.60
CA TRP A 312 -0.23 -11.84 -9.58
C TRP A 312 1.21 -12.35 -9.41
N LYS A 313 1.38 -13.65 -9.26
CA LYS A 313 2.72 -14.27 -9.11
C LYS A 313 3.59 -14.04 -10.34
N LYS A 314 3.03 -14.06 -11.53
CA LYS A 314 3.73 -13.76 -12.79
C LYS A 314 4.25 -12.32 -12.80
N GLN A 315 3.40 -11.32 -12.47
CA GLN A 315 3.74 -9.90 -12.54
C GLN A 315 4.56 -9.42 -11.34
N MET A 316 4.21 -9.84 -10.12
CA MET A 316 4.78 -9.29 -8.88
C MET A 316 5.64 -10.26 -8.07
N GLY A 317 5.65 -11.53 -8.43
CA GLY A 317 6.31 -12.58 -7.62
C GLY A 317 7.80 -12.36 -7.39
N LYS A 318 8.53 -11.87 -8.40
CA LYS A 318 9.98 -11.55 -8.26
C LYS A 318 10.20 -10.36 -7.32
N VAL A 319 9.41 -9.29 -7.48
CA VAL A 319 9.49 -8.07 -6.67
C VAL A 319 9.17 -8.39 -5.21
N MET A 320 8.07 -9.11 -4.96
CA MET A 320 7.66 -9.54 -3.63
C MET A 320 8.69 -10.45 -2.96
N LYS A 321 9.26 -11.41 -3.69
CA LYS A 321 10.32 -12.30 -3.17
C LYS A 321 11.56 -11.52 -2.77
N ASN A 322 12.00 -10.58 -3.60
CA ASN A 322 13.16 -9.73 -3.30
C ASN A 322 12.87 -8.82 -2.10
N SER A 323 11.69 -8.20 -2.04
CA SER A 323 11.27 -7.37 -0.92
C SER A 323 11.25 -8.16 0.41
N LYS A 324 10.68 -9.38 0.43
CA LYS A 324 10.70 -10.28 1.59
C LYS A 324 12.14 -10.63 2.03
N ARG A 325 13.06 -10.87 1.09
CA ARG A 325 14.48 -11.13 1.39
C ARG A 325 15.15 -9.89 1.96
N SER A 326 14.96 -8.72 1.34
CA SER A 326 15.50 -7.44 1.83
C SER A 326 15.02 -7.14 3.23
N PHE A 327 13.73 -7.36 3.54
CA PHE A 327 13.17 -7.19 4.87
C PHE A 327 13.81 -8.12 5.90
N LYS A 328 13.99 -9.41 5.57
CA LYS A 328 14.67 -10.38 6.47
C LYS A 328 16.10 -9.97 6.78
N ILE A 329 16.87 -9.56 5.77
CA ILE A 329 18.26 -9.11 5.93
C ILE A 329 18.28 -7.81 6.73
N GLY A 330 17.43 -6.84 6.40
CA GLY A 330 17.26 -5.59 7.15
C GLY A 330 16.94 -5.84 8.62
N SER A 331 16.03 -6.77 8.93
CA SER A 331 15.70 -7.14 10.30
C SER A 331 16.88 -7.71 11.09
N LEU A 332 17.81 -8.42 10.45
CA LEU A 332 19.06 -8.84 11.08
C LEU A 332 20.02 -7.67 11.32
N MET A 333 20.16 -6.79 10.31
CA MET A 333 21.00 -5.61 10.40
C MET A 333 20.53 -4.64 11.51
N PHE A 334 19.22 -4.46 11.70
CA PHE A 334 18.67 -3.59 12.75
C PHE A 334 18.96 -4.04 14.18
N ARG A 335 19.49 -5.26 14.39
CA ARG A 335 20.02 -5.70 15.67
C ARG A 335 21.39 -5.12 16.00
N LEU A 336 22.09 -4.61 14.98
CA LEU A 336 23.43 -4.04 15.12
C LEU A 336 23.35 -2.64 15.74
N PRO A 337 24.35 -2.24 16.53
CA PRO A 337 24.45 -0.88 17.05
C PRO A 337 24.72 0.13 15.91
N ASN A 338 24.36 1.40 16.14
CA ASN A 338 24.48 2.45 15.12
C ASN A 338 25.86 2.56 14.48
N TRP A 339 26.94 2.36 15.23
CA TRP A 339 28.29 2.45 14.67
C TRP A 339 28.56 1.35 13.62
N MET A 340 28.07 0.13 13.83
CA MET A 340 28.18 -0.95 12.84
C MET A 340 27.28 -0.68 11.63
N LEU A 341 26.06 -0.16 11.83
CA LEU A 341 25.20 0.26 10.72
C LEU A 341 25.85 1.33 9.88
N ASN A 342 26.57 2.29 10.47
CA ASN A 342 27.32 3.30 9.72
C ASN A 342 28.43 2.70 8.84
N LEU A 343 29.09 1.63 9.30
CA LEU A 343 30.06 0.90 8.49
C LEU A 343 29.41 0.18 7.31
N LEU A 344 28.16 -0.28 7.47
CA LEU A 344 27.40 -0.95 6.42
C LEU A 344 26.72 0.05 5.45
N PHE A 345 26.40 1.26 5.89
CA PHE A 345 25.83 2.33 5.05
C PHE A 345 26.93 3.28 4.57
N ASN A 346 27.70 2.86 3.56
CA ASN A 346 28.81 3.64 3.01
C ASN A 346 28.77 3.67 1.47
N ARG A 347 29.77 4.34 0.85
CA ARG A 347 29.85 4.46 -0.61
C ARG A 347 30.01 3.12 -1.33
N LEU A 348 30.69 2.14 -0.73
CA LEU A 348 30.92 0.83 -1.35
C LEU A 348 29.65 -0.01 -1.37
N THR A 349 28.83 0.09 -0.33
CA THR A 349 27.56 -0.65 -0.19
C THR A 349 26.35 0.11 -0.75
N LYS A 350 26.54 1.37 -1.18
CA LYS A 350 25.47 2.23 -1.71
C LYS A 350 24.57 1.52 -2.71
N GLY A 351 25.14 0.78 -3.67
CA GLY A 351 24.39 0.03 -4.66
C GLY A 351 23.53 -1.10 -4.06
N ILE A 352 24.04 -1.81 -3.04
CA ILE A 352 23.32 -2.89 -2.36
C ILE A 352 22.12 -2.33 -1.57
N VAL A 353 22.35 -1.22 -0.84
CA VAL A 353 21.29 -0.53 -0.08
C VAL A 353 20.17 -0.08 -1.02
N TRP A 354 20.51 0.52 -2.17
CA TRP A 354 19.53 0.93 -3.17
C TRP A 354 18.72 -0.26 -3.72
N ARG A 355 19.38 -1.36 -4.04
CA ARG A 355 18.70 -2.58 -4.52
C ARG A 355 17.76 -3.16 -3.46
N ALA A 356 18.12 -3.06 -2.17
CA ALA A 356 17.25 -3.50 -1.07
C ALA A 356 15.99 -2.63 -0.98
N VAL A 357 16.13 -1.31 -1.03
CA VAL A 357 15.01 -0.35 -0.97
C VAL A 357 14.12 -0.48 -2.21
N THR A 358 14.70 -0.65 -3.40
CA THR A 358 13.98 -0.79 -4.67
C THR A 358 13.55 -2.21 -5.01
N CYS A 359 13.62 -3.14 -4.06
CA CYS A 359 13.20 -4.54 -4.22
C CYS A 359 13.89 -5.29 -5.38
N LYS A 360 15.08 -4.86 -5.77
CA LYS A 360 15.93 -5.54 -6.74
C LYS A 360 16.76 -6.61 -6.06
N ARG A 361 17.22 -7.62 -6.82
CA ARG A 361 18.10 -8.66 -6.28
C ARG A 361 19.41 -8.04 -5.78
N MET A 362 19.74 -8.18 -4.49
CA MET A 362 20.90 -7.53 -3.85
C MET A 362 22.24 -8.11 -4.29
N PHE A 363 22.30 -9.43 -4.50
CA PHE A 363 23.53 -10.14 -4.90
C PHE A 363 23.30 -10.89 -6.20
N PHE A 364 24.32 -10.97 -7.04
CA PHE A 364 24.29 -11.73 -8.30
C PHE A 364 24.45 -13.24 -8.09
N ILE A 365 24.88 -13.65 -6.89
CA ILE A 365 25.11 -15.04 -6.48
C ILE A 365 24.30 -15.29 -5.23
N LEU A 366 23.22 -16.00 -5.37
CA LEU A 366 22.51 -16.97 -4.50
C LEU A 366 21.12 -17.20 -5.03
#